data_814e20b976b2474bee76c34d666d7e13
#
_entry.id   814e20b976b2474bee76c34d666d7e13
#
_cell.length_a   1.000
_cell.length_b   1.000
_cell.length_c   1.000
_cell.angle_alpha   90.00
_cell.angle_beta   90.00
_cell.angle_gamma   90.00
#
_symmetry.space_group_name_H-M   'P 1'
#
loop_
_entity.id
_entity.type
_entity.pdbx_description
1 polymer ?
#
loop_
_entity_poly.entity_id
_entity_poly.type
_entity_poly.pdbx_seq_one_letter_code
_entity_poly.pdbx_strand_id
1 'polypeptide(L)'
;MPMQDSLSGRAAELAHLTDLIRTSLSLADAAIPLINEQLNGLAELGIDNLELEGPRIYSRTACWSPAFDDQQIIYAAALTMPGGLGAASWSADEYAMRYGESHHEPPALRERFVAYEKLPPIVRAMIPGVAPKLIAELLSCFNGLAR
;
A
#
# COMPACT_ATOMS: atom_id res chain seq x y z
N MET A 1 19.84 -12.20 -18.71
CA MET A 1 19.71 -12.82 -17.38
C MET A 1 18.25 -13.03 -17.05
N PRO A 2 17.84 -14.24 -16.64
CA PRO A 2 16.41 -14.52 -16.40
C PRO A 2 15.74 -13.59 -15.39
N MET A 3 16.46 -13.24 -14.31
CA MET A 3 15.92 -12.36 -13.29
C MET A 3 15.65 -10.95 -13.84
N GLN A 4 16.57 -10.44 -14.65
CA GLN A 4 16.43 -9.10 -15.21
C GLN A 4 15.29 -9.03 -16.22
N ASP A 5 15.14 -10.07 -17.05
CA ASP A 5 14.04 -10.17 -18.00
C ASP A 5 12.70 -10.25 -17.26
N SER A 6 12.65 -11.03 -16.15
CA SER A 6 11.45 -11.13 -15.32
C SER A 6 11.10 -9.80 -14.66
N LEU A 7 12.11 -9.05 -14.20
CA LEU A 7 11.90 -7.73 -13.62
C LEU A 7 11.34 -6.76 -14.67
N SER A 8 11.93 -6.74 -15.87
CA SER A 8 11.49 -5.86 -16.95
C SER A 8 10.06 -6.18 -17.38
N GLY A 9 9.72 -7.47 -17.50
CA GLY A 9 8.39 -7.90 -17.88
C GLY A 9 7.34 -7.52 -16.83
N ARG A 10 7.66 -7.71 -15.56
CA ARG A 10 6.75 -7.36 -14.48
C ARG A 10 6.60 -5.85 -14.32
N ALA A 11 7.68 -5.10 -14.51
CA ALA A 11 7.62 -3.65 -14.45
C ALA A 11 6.74 -3.09 -15.58
N ALA A 12 6.85 -3.66 -16.79
CA ALA A 12 6.00 -3.26 -17.91
C ALA A 12 4.53 -3.57 -17.63
N GLU A 13 4.24 -4.73 -17.04
CA GLU A 13 2.87 -5.10 -16.68
C GLU A 13 2.31 -4.18 -15.61
N LEU A 14 3.11 -3.84 -14.60
CA LEU A 14 2.68 -2.88 -13.58
C LEU A 14 2.36 -1.52 -14.17
N ALA A 15 3.18 -1.04 -15.10
CA ALA A 15 2.92 0.23 -15.78
C ALA A 15 1.62 0.18 -16.56
N HIS A 16 1.35 -0.93 -17.25
CA HIS A 16 0.11 -1.11 -18.01
C HIS A 16 -1.12 -1.11 -17.10
N LEU A 17 -1.06 -1.88 -16.01
CA LEU A 17 -2.16 -1.95 -15.04
C LEU A 17 -2.40 -0.59 -14.37
N THR A 18 -1.34 0.16 -14.12
CA THR A 18 -1.44 1.50 -13.56
C THR A 18 -2.14 2.46 -14.52
N ASP A 19 -1.85 2.35 -15.82
CA ASP A 19 -2.53 3.15 -16.83
C ASP A 19 -4.02 2.83 -16.90
N LEU A 20 -4.40 1.57 -16.72
CA LEU A 20 -5.81 1.19 -16.67
C LEU A 20 -6.53 1.89 -15.51
N ILE A 21 -5.89 1.99 -14.36
CA ILE A 21 -6.46 2.70 -13.21
C ILE A 21 -6.65 4.18 -13.53
N ARG A 22 -5.66 4.80 -14.17
CA ARG A 22 -5.72 6.22 -14.54
C ARG A 22 -6.81 6.52 -15.55
N THR A 23 -7.05 5.60 -16.48
CA THR A 23 -8.02 5.81 -17.55
C THR A 23 -9.45 5.53 -17.13
N SER A 24 -9.63 4.63 -16.14
CA SER A 24 -10.97 4.28 -15.69
C SER A 24 -10.96 3.76 -14.27
N LEU A 25 -11.56 4.51 -13.36
CA LEU A 25 -11.71 4.07 -11.97
C LEU A 25 -12.57 2.81 -11.86
N SER A 26 -13.46 2.58 -12.82
CA SER A 26 -14.30 1.37 -12.82
C SER A 26 -13.49 0.10 -13.06
N LEU A 27 -12.30 0.20 -13.65
CA LEU A 27 -11.42 -0.93 -13.87
C LEU A 27 -10.46 -1.17 -12.71
N ALA A 28 -10.41 -0.25 -11.75
CA ALA A 28 -9.42 -0.31 -10.67
C ALA A 28 -9.61 -1.54 -9.79
N ASP A 29 -10.86 -1.89 -9.46
CA ASP A 29 -11.14 -3.07 -8.63
C ASP A 29 -10.69 -4.36 -9.29
N ALA A 30 -10.71 -4.42 -10.61
CA ALA A 30 -10.21 -5.58 -11.36
C ALA A 30 -8.68 -5.54 -11.48
N ALA A 31 -8.10 -4.35 -11.59
CA ALA A 31 -6.67 -4.19 -11.81
C ALA A 31 -5.84 -4.42 -10.54
N ILE A 32 -6.33 -4.02 -9.38
CA ILE A 32 -5.55 -4.11 -8.14
C ILE A 32 -5.16 -5.54 -7.77
N PRO A 33 -6.05 -6.55 -7.84
CA PRO A 33 -5.62 -7.92 -7.61
C PRO A 33 -4.52 -8.39 -8.57
N LEU A 34 -4.58 -7.96 -9.83
CA LEU A 34 -3.56 -8.29 -10.81
C LEU A 34 -2.22 -7.61 -10.49
N ILE A 35 -2.28 -6.37 -10.03
CA ILE A 35 -1.09 -5.65 -9.56
C ILE A 35 -0.47 -6.41 -8.39
N ASN A 36 -1.26 -6.82 -7.42
CA ASN A 36 -0.77 -7.53 -6.26
C ASN A 36 -0.15 -8.88 -6.64
N GLU A 37 -0.68 -9.54 -7.65
CA GLU A 37 -0.09 -10.76 -8.20
C GLU A 37 1.31 -10.48 -8.75
N GLN A 38 1.48 -9.38 -9.49
CA GLN A 38 2.78 -9.01 -10.03
C GLN A 38 3.76 -8.64 -8.91
N LEU A 39 3.29 -7.93 -7.90
CA LEU A 39 4.13 -7.57 -6.76
C LEU A 39 4.61 -8.80 -5.99
N ASN A 40 3.73 -9.76 -5.77
CA ASN A 40 4.10 -11.01 -5.11
C ASN A 40 5.10 -11.80 -5.96
N GLY A 41 4.96 -11.76 -7.28
CA GLY A 41 5.93 -12.36 -8.18
C GLY A 41 7.32 -11.72 -8.07
N LEU A 42 7.38 -10.41 -7.88
CA LEU A 42 8.65 -9.73 -7.64
C LEU A 42 9.27 -10.15 -6.30
N ALA A 43 8.44 -10.33 -5.28
CA ALA A 43 8.92 -10.81 -3.99
C ALA A 43 9.55 -12.19 -4.12
N GLU A 44 8.98 -13.07 -4.93
CA GLU A 44 9.52 -14.41 -5.20
C GLU A 44 10.88 -14.34 -5.91
N LEU A 45 11.15 -13.25 -6.65
CA LEU A 45 12.43 -13.04 -7.31
C LEU A 45 13.50 -12.46 -6.36
N GLY A 46 13.17 -12.31 -5.09
CA GLY A 46 14.09 -11.82 -4.07
C GLY A 46 13.92 -10.34 -3.72
N ILE A 47 12.98 -9.65 -4.34
CA ILE A 47 12.67 -8.26 -4.01
C ILE A 47 11.59 -8.28 -2.93
N ASP A 48 12.01 -8.61 -1.72
CA ASP A 48 11.15 -8.63 -0.55
C ASP A 48 11.63 -7.55 0.44
N ASN A 49 10.93 -7.40 1.56
CA ASN A 49 11.22 -6.40 2.59
C ASN A 49 11.10 -4.95 2.12
N LEU A 50 10.45 -4.71 0.99
CA LEU A 50 10.17 -3.36 0.55
C LEU A 50 8.87 -2.88 1.18
N GLU A 51 8.89 -1.65 1.71
CA GLU A 51 7.72 -1.01 2.29
C GLU A 51 7.65 0.41 1.78
N LEU A 52 6.53 0.79 1.18
CA LEU A 52 6.26 2.16 0.77
C LEU A 52 5.02 2.65 1.48
N GLU A 53 5.10 3.84 2.05
CA GLU A 53 3.98 4.47 2.74
C GLU A 53 3.41 5.57 1.84
N GLY A 54 2.10 5.54 1.70
CA GLY A 54 1.39 6.56 0.97
C GLY A 54 0.70 7.54 1.91
N PRO A 55 -0.14 8.41 1.35
CA PRO A 55 -0.84 9.41 2.15
C PRO A 55 -1.93 8.79 3.01
N ARG A 56 -2.32 9.52 4.04
CA ARG A 56 -3.52 9.22 4.80
C ARG A 56 -4.72 9.33 3.86
N ILE A 57 -5.53 8.28 3.81
CA ILE A 57 -6.65 8.21 2.88
C ILE A 57 -8.00 8.26 3.58
N TYR A 58 -8.07 7.82 4.85
CA TYR A 58 -9.34 7.76 5.56
C TYR A 58 -9.10 7.71 7.05
N SER A 59 -10.00 8.32 7.81
CA SER A 59 -10.01 8.17 9.26
C SER A 59 -11.45 8.09 9.75
N ARG A 60 -11.66 7.32 10.81
CA ARG A 60 -12.96 7.20 11.43
C ARG A 60 -12.81 7.12 12.94
N THR A 61 -13.85 7.53 13.65
CA THR A 61 -13.94 7.33 15.09
C THR A 61 -14.53 5.95 15.33
N ALA A 62 -13.82 5.10 16.05
CA ALA A 62 -14.23 3.73 16.29
C ALA A 62 -15.03 3.57 17.58
N CYS A 63 -15.11 4.60 18.41
CA CYS A 63 -15.80 4.51 19.69
C CYS A 63 -17.31 4.63 19.51
N TRP A 64 -18.02 3.73 20.16
CA TRP A 64 -19.48 3.66 20.14
C TRP A 64 -20.04 3.68 21.55
N SER A 65 -19.21 3.87 22.57
CA SER A 65 -19.62 3.93 23.96
C SER A 65 -19.14 5.25 24.58
N PRO A 66 -20.04 6.00 25.25
CA PRO A 66 -19.64 7.25 25.89
C PRO A 66 -18.72 7.05 27.10
N ALA A 67 -18.55 5.81 27.57
CA ALA A 67 -17.69 5.51 28.71
C ALA A 67 -16.19 5.42 28.33
N PHE A 68 -15.88 5.36 27.04
CA PHE A 68 -14.51 5.27 26.55
C PHE A 68 -14.17 6.47 25.70
N ASP A 69 -12.92 6.89 25.75
CA ASP A 69 -12.42 7.94 24.86
C ASP A 69 -12.58 7.49 23.40
N ASP A 70 -12.96 8.44 22.56
CA ASP A 70 -13.09 8.16 21.13
C ASP A 70 -11.77 7.70 20.57
N GLN A 71 -11.75 6.46 20.07
CA GLN A 71 -10.58 5.92 19.40
C GLN A 71 -10.71 6.18 17.91
N GLN A 72 -9.80 6.96 17.40
CA GLN A 72 -9.71 7.21 15.97
C GLN A 72 -8.83 6.17 15.31
N ILE A 73 -9.32 5.61 14.22
CA ILE A 73 -8.54 4.71 13.37
C ILE A 73 -8.19 5.47 12.11
N ILE A 74 -6.90 5.49 11.79
CA ILE A 74 -6.37 6.22 10.63
C ILE A 74 -5.81 5.21 9.65
N TYR A 75 -6.29 5.27 8.41
CA TYR A 75 -5.78 4.44 7.33
C TYR A 75 -4.88 5.27 6.43
N ALA A 76 -3.68 4.78 6.19
CA ALA A 76 -2.75 5.35 5.23
C ALA A 76 -2.46 4.31 4.15
N ALA A 77 -2.50 4.71 2.90
CA ALA A 77 -2.20 3.80 1.81
C ALA A 77 -0.78 3.26 1.97
N ALA A 78 -0.58 2.00 1.58
CA ALA A 78 0.73 1.37 1.73
C ALA A 78 0.90 0.30 0.66
N LEU A 79 2.16 0.02 0.35
CA LEU A 79 2.56 -1.06 -0.53
C LEU A 79 3.68 -1.81 0.17
N THR A 80 3.50 -3.11 0.36
CA THR A 80 4.54 -3.96 0.96
C THR A 80 4.91 -5.07 -0.01
N MET A 81 6.12 -5.57 0.12
CA MET A 81 6.55 -6.74 -0.63
C MET A 81 7.21 -7.73 0.33
N PRO A 82 6.62 -8.91 0.54
CA PRO A 82 5.34 -9.36 -0.01
C PRO A 82 4.13 -8.68 0.64
N GLY A 83 2.96 -8.81 0.02
CA GLY A 83 1.70 -8.27 0.52
C GLY A 83 0.93 -7.48 -0.53
N GLY A 84 1.61 -6.60 -1.24
CA GLY A 84 1.02 -5.80 -2.32
C GLY A 84 0.46 -4.47 -1.83
N LEU A 85 -0.51 -3.96 -2.58
CA LEU A 85 -1.21 -2.73 -2.25
C LEU A 85 -2.23 -2.98 -1.14
N GLY A 86 -2.34 -2.04 -0.24
CA GLY A 86 -3.30 -2.07 0.84
C GLY A 86 -3.22 -0.79 1.63
N ALA A 87 -3.44 -0.88 2.93
CA ALA A 87 -3.33 0.26 3.81
C ALA A 87 -2.84 -0.17 5.18
N ALA A 88 -2.14 0.72 5.85
CA ALA A 88 -1.81 0.55 7.25
C ALA A 88 -2.96 1.13 8.08
N SER A 89 -3.38 0.38 9.09
CA SER A 89 -4.44 0.77 10.02
C SER A 89 -3.79 1.15 11.34
N TRP A 90 -3.81 2.43 11.67
CA TRP A 90 -3.18 2.97 12.86
C TRP A 90 -4.23 3.49 13.84
N SER A 91 -3.99 3.33 15.14
CA SER A 91 -4.71 4.18 16.10
C SER A 91 -4.18 5.60 15.99
N ALA A 92 -4.91 6.58 16.52
CA ALA A 92 -4.45 7.96 16.51
C ALA A 92 -3.10 8.11 17.23
N ASP A 93 -2.93 7.40 18.36
CA ASP A 93 -1.68 7.44 19.11
C ASP A 93 -0.53 6.84 18.32
N GLU A 94 -0.75 5.69 17.68
CA GLU A 94 0.27 5.05 16.83
C GLU A 94 0.66 5.94 15.64
N TYR A 95 -0.34 6.58 15.04
CA TYR A 95 -0.08 7.48 13.93
C TYR A 95 0.77 8.68 14.36
N ALA A 96 0.46 9.24 15.55
CA ALA A 96 1.25 10.33 16.10
C ALA A 96 2.68 9.89 16.44
N MET A 97 2.87 8.66 16.93
CA MET A 97 4.19 8.12 17.17
C MET A 97 5.01 8.03 15.90
N ARG A 98 4.39 7.66 14.78
CA ARG A 98 5.10 7.44 13.53
C ARG A 98 5.39 8.74 12.78
N TYR A 99 4.46 9.70 12.80
CA TYR A 99 4.56 10.92 11.99
C TYR A 99 4.69 12.19 12.83
N GLY A 100 4.62 12.08 14.16
CA GLY A 100 4.72 13.21 15.06
C GLY A 100 6.05 13.26 15.79
N GLU A 101 6.10 14.10 16.81
CA GLU A 101 7.30 14.30 17.63
C GLU A 101 7.30 13.41 18.87
N SER A 102 6.80 12.20 18.76
CA SER A 102 6.79 11.27 19.89
C SER A 102 8.17 10.65 20.10
N HIS A 103 8.53 10.43 21.36
CA HIS A 103 9.75 9.72 21.73
C HIS A 103 9.55 8.20 21.76
N HIS A 104 8.33 7.74 21.55
CA HIS A 104 8.01 6.32 21.53
C HIS A 104 8.12 5.77 20.10
N GLU A 105 8.64 4.56 20.01
CA GLU A 105 8.76 3.89 18.71
C GLU A 105 7.40 3.32 18.30
N PRO A 106 6.92 3.65 17.09
CA PRO A 106 5.63 3.10 16.62
C PRO A 106 5.77 1.64 16.22
N PRO A 107 4.65 0.90 16.14
CA PRO A 107 4.68 -0.41 15.52
C PRO A 107 5.20 -0.35 14.09
N ALA A 108 5.78 -1.45 13.61
CA ALA A 108 6.25 -1.53 12.24
C ALA A 108 5.09 -1.49 11.27
N LEU A 109 5.33 -0.97 10.07
CA LEU A 109 4.30 -0.90 9.03
C LEU A 109 3.65 -2.26 8.78
N ARG A 110 4.44 -3.33 8.71
CA ARG A 110 3.94 -4.68 8.45
C ARG A 110 2.99 -5.19 9.53
N GLU A 111 3.16 -4.72 10.76
CA GLU A 111 2.28 -5.10 11.86
C GLU A 111 0.89 -4.49 11.75
N ARG A 112 0.77 -3.39 10.99
CA ARG A 112 -0.48 -2.66 10.82
C ARG A 112 -1.01 -2.73 9.39
N PHE A 113 -0.30 -3.40 8.50
CA PHE A 113 -0.70 -3.54 7.11
C PHE A 113 -1.92 -4.44 6.99
N VAL A 114 -2.90 -3.97 6.21
CA VAL A 114 -4.11 -4.72 5.87
C VAL A 114 -4.15 -4.87 4.35
N ALA A 115 -4.23 -6.11 3.88
CA ALA A 115 -4.28 -6.39 2.45
C ALA A 115 -5.55 -5.79 1.82
N TYR A 116 -5.46 -5.44 0.54
CA TYR A 116 -6.55 -4.76 -0.18
C TYR A 116 -7.89 -5.47 0.00
N GLU A 117 -7.92 -6.81 -0.14
CA GLU A 117 -9.16 -7.59 -0.07
C GLU A 117 -9.81 -7.56 1.31
N LYS A 118 -9.04 -7.26 2.34
CA LYS A 118 -9.51 -7.25 3.73
C LYS A 118 -9.86 -5.87 4.23
N LEU A 119 -9.63 -4.84 3.43
CA LEU A 119 -9.96 -3.47 3.82
C LEU A 119 -11.47 -3.25 3.85
N PRO A 120 -11.95 -2.38 4.76
CA PRO A 120 -13.35 -1.95 4.70
C PRO A 120 -13.65 -1.36 3.32
N PRO A 121 -14.87 -1.56 2.79
CA PRO A 121 -15.20 -1.11 1.43
C PRO A 121 -14.90 0.36 1.17
N ILE A 122 -15.13 1.24 2.14
CA ILE A 122 -14.88 2.67 1.96
C ILE A 122 -13.39 2.96 1.82
N VAL A 123 -12.54 2.25 2.55
CA VAL A 123 -11.08 2.40 2.46
C VAL A 123 -10.58 1.81 1.16
N ARG A 124 -11.08 0.61 0.81
CA ARG A 124 -10.70 -0.08 -0.42
C ARG A 124 -10.99 0.78 -1.65
N ALA A 125 -12.12 1.50 -1.63
CA ALA A 125 -12.50 2.39 -2.74
C ALA A 125 -11.54 3.57 -2.92
N MET A 126 -10.77 3.90 -1.89
CA MET A 126 -9.82 5.01 -1.95
C MET A 126 -8.43 4.60 -2.44
N ILE A 127 -8.12 3.31 -2.43
CA ILE A 127 -6.81 2.82 -2.85
C ILE A 127 -6.51 3.14 -4.33
N PRO A 128 -7.45 2.97 -5.28
CA PRO A 128 -7.15 3.27 -6.69
C PRO A 128 -6.66 4.70 -6.95
N GLY A 129 -7.12 5.65 -6.16
CA GLY A 129 -6.71 7.04 -6.33
C GLY A 129 -5.25 7.31 -5.99
N VAL A 130 -4.64 6.48 -5.15
CA VAL A 130 -3.25 6.66 -4.70
C VAL A 130 -2.32 5.57 -5.24
N ALA A 131 -2.86 4.48 -5.75
CA ALA A 131 -2.07 3.35 -6.23
C ALA A 131 -1.06 3.75 -7.33
N PRO A 132 -1.42 4.56 -8.34
CA PRO A 132 -0.44 4.94 -9.37
C PRO A 132 0.80 5.61 -8.81
N LYS A 133 0.64 6.44 -7.79
CA LYS A 133 1.77 7.13 -7.18
C LYS A 133 2.70 6.15 -6.46
N LEU A 134 2.13 5.22 -5.69
CA LEU A 134 2.92 4.21 -4.98
C LEU A 134 3.67 3.31 -5.96
N ILE A 135 3.01 2.91 -7.03
CA ILE A 135 3.64 2.06 -8.05
C ILE A 135 4.75 2.83 -8.78
N ALA A 136 4.56 4.12 -9.04
CA ALA A 136 5.60 4.95 -9.64
C ALA A 136 6.83 5.02 -8.74
N GLU A 137 6.65 5.15 -7.43
CA GLU A 137 7.76 5.13 -6.48
C GLU A 137 8.48 3.77 -6.49
N LEU A 138 7.71 2.68 -6.56
CA LEU A 138 8.28 1.34 -6.64
C LEU A 138 9.13 1.17 -7.90
N LEU A 139 8.61 1.58 -9.04
CA LEU A 139 9.33 1.49 -10.32
C LEU A 139 10.60 2.35 -10.31
N SER A 140 10.56 3.47 -9.63
CA SER A 140 11.74 4.31 -9.44
C SER A 140 12.83 3.56 -8.65
N CYS A 141 12.44 2.81 -7.63
CA CYS A 141 13.38 1.96 -6.89
C CYS A 141 14.01 0.90 -7.79
N PHE A 142 13.25 0.32 -8.72
CA PHE A 142 13.77 -0.67 -9.65
C PHE A 142 14.78 -0.06 -10.60
N ASN A 143 14.57 1.15 -11.07
CA ASN A 143 15.54 1.84 -11.92
C ASN A 143 16.87 2.03 -11.19
N GLY A 144 16.83 2.27 -9.87
CA GLY A 144 18.03 2.31 -9.06
C GLY A 144 18.72 0.95 -8.96
N LEU A 145 17.93 -0.13 -8.87
CA LEU A 145 18.48 -1.50 -8.78
C LEU A 145 19.03 -2.00 -10.12
N ALA A 146 18.52 -1.48 -11.23
CA ALA A 146 18.96 -1.91 -12.57
C ALA A 146 20.27 -1.26 -13.00
N ARG A 147 20.78 -0.33 -12.22
CA ARG A 147 22.07 0.32 -12.47
C ARG A 147 23.20 -0.37 -11.68
#